data_b95526684f971c8538d94b1a7d8fd7a3
#
_entry.id   b95526684f971c8538d94b1a7d8fd7a3
#
_cell.length_a   1.000
_cell.length_b   1.000
_cell.length_c   1.000
_cell.angle_alpha   90.00
_cell.angle_beta   90.00
_cell.angle_gamma   90.00
#
_symmetry.space_group_name_H-M   'P 1'
#
loop_
_entity.id
_entity.type
_entity.pdbx_description
1 polymer ?
#
loop_
_entity_poly.entity_id
_entity_poly.type
_entity_poly.pdbx_seq_one_letter_code
_entity_poly.pdbx_strand_id
1 'polypeptide(L)'
;LQVGYVVGGTVGGIIAAYLISIYDWRAVFLFAGTLSGILIPVVFFLFPESIDHLMLQRNETALSKVNKILARMKQRPLQGFPETEGGAAAASAKLTTLASREYRARTLSIWAAYFLTFFALYFILNWTPKILVDAGLSVEMGIGGGVIVNAGGIIGSILLGFIASRYSLTNVVALYIALAVVSMIAFGAVGMDLLVLLSTAFVLGFFVLGCTVGLYAIVPNLYPPSIRTTGTGWAIGIGRLGAIAGPYIGGIFIGLGWERAQYFLVMSIPLLAGAA
;
A
#
# COMPACT_ATOMS: atom_id res chain seq x y z
N LEU A 1 -2.52 4.02 9.73
CA LEU A 1 -3.17 2.75 9.39
C LEU A 1 -2.32 1.99 8.37
N GLN A 2 -1.82 2.62 7.31
CA GLN A 2 -1.00 1.97 6.27
C GLN A 2 0.36 1.46 6.79
N VAL A 3 0.97 2.13 7.76
CA VAL A 3 2.20 1.65 8.41
C VAL A 3 1.99 0.27 9.05
N GLY A 4 0.79 -0.01 9.58
CA GLY A 4 0.43 -1.32 10.12
C GLY A 4 0.54 -2.46 9.09
N TYR A 5 0.24 -2.20 7.80
CA TYR A 5 0.43 -3.18 6.74
C TYR A 5 1.91 -3.54 6.55
N VAL A 6 2.80 -2.55 6.54
CA VAL A 6 4.25 -2.77 6.36
C VAL A 6 4.85 -3.47 7.58
N VAL A 7 4.43 -3.06 8.79
CA VAL A 7 4.82 -3.72 10.05
C VAL A 7 4.35 -5.17 10.07
N GLY A 8 3.09 -5.40 9.67
CA GLY A 8 2.53 -6.76 9.55
C GLY A 8 3.32 -7.63 8.58
N GLY A 9 3.73 -7.09 7.43
CA GLY A 9 4.58 -7.78 6.47
C GLY A 9 5.96 -8.14 7.04
N THR A 10 6.57 -7.21 7.78
CA THR A 10 7.87 -7.43 8.43
C THR A 10 7.79 -8.51 9.52
N VAL A 11 6.87 -8.34 10.47
CA VAL A 11 6.67 -9.29 11.58
C VAL A 11 6.24 -10.67 11.04
N GLY A 12 5.31 -10.67 10.07
CA GLY A 12 4.86 -11.90 9.41
C GLY A 12 6.00 -12.63 8.69
N GLY A 13 6.88 -11.89 8.01
CA GLY A 13 8.07 -12.46 7.36
C GLY A 13 9.05 -13.10 8.35
N ILE A 14 9.32 -12.45 9.48
CA ILE A 14 10.17 -12.99 10.55
C ILE A 14 9.56 -14.28 11.13
N ILE A 15 8.27 -14.25 11.45
CA ILE A 15 7.55 -15.42 11.97
C ILE A 15 7.53 -16.54 10.94
N ALA A 16 7.32 -16.24 9.67
CA ALA A 16 7.32 -17.22 8.60
C ALA A 16 8.69 -17.90 8.48
N ALA A 17 9.79 -17.13 8.46
CA ALA A 17 11.15 -17.65 8.40
C ALA A 17 11.44 -18.58 9.62
N TYR A 18 11.03 -18.18 10.82
CA TYR A 18 11.17 -18.97 12.03
C TYR A 18 10.37 -20.29 11.98
N LEU A 19 9.10 -20.21 11.53
CA LEU A 19 8.25 -21.41 11.43
C LEU A 19 8.76 -22.40 10.38
N ILE A 20 9.28 -21.91 9.25
CA ILE A 20 9.85 -22.76 8.20
C ILE A 20 11.15 -23.44 8.69
N SER A 21 11.95 -22.78 9.52
CA SER A 21 13.20 -23.38 10.04
C SER A 21 12.97 -24.51 11.03
N ILE A 22 11.82 -24.57 11.72
CA ILE A 22 11.51 -25.60 12.76
C ILE A 22 10.54 -26.65 12.23
N TYR A 23 9.57 -26.20 11.41
CA TYR A 23 8.50 -27.05 10.86
C TYR A 23 8.61 -27.09 9.33
N ASP A 24 7.48 -26.93 8.65
CA ASP A 24 7.43 -26.82 7.20
C ASP A 24 6.61 -25.56 6.77
N TRP A 25 6.51 -25.34 5.46
CA TRP A 25 5.75 -24.21 4.91
C TRP A 25 4.25 -24.24 5.31
N ARG A 26 3.68 -25.43 5.64
CA ARG A 26 2.28 -25.57 6.07
C ARG A 26 2.03 -24.91 7.40
N ALA A 27 3.02 -24.90 8.31
CA ALA A 27 2.90 -24.25 9.60
C ALA A 27 2.65 -22.73 9.48
N VAL A 28 3.20 -22.08 8.46
CA VAL A 28 2.97 -20.66 8.19
C VAL A 28 1.50 -20.39 7.85
N PHE A 29 0.90 -21.23 7.00
CA PHE A 29 -0.51 -21.09 6.63
C PHE A 29 -1.45 -21.40 7.81
N LEU A 30 -1.14 -22.40 8.59
CA LEU A 30 -1.92 -22.74 9.80
C LEU A 30 -1.86 -21.61 10.82
N PHE A 31 -0.66 -21.06 11.07
CA PHE A 31 -0.48 -19.90 11.96
C PHE A 31 -1.26 -18.68 11.48
N ALA A 32 -1.09 -18.29 10.22
CA ALA A 32 -1.77 -17.13 9.65
C ALA A 32 -3.30 -17.32 9.64
N GLY A 33 -3.77 -18.51 9.29
CA GLY A 33 -5.19 -18.86 9.30
C GLY A 33 -5.79 -18.83 10.70
N THR A 34 -5.10 -19.40 11.70
CA THR A 34 -5.54 -19.37 13.10
C THR A 34 -5.59 -17.93 13.63
N LEU A 35 -4.54 -17.13 13.39
CA LEU A 35 -4.51 -15.73 13.81
C LEU A 35 -5.67 -14.93 13.18
N SER A 36 -5.90 -15.12 11.88
CA SER A 36 -7.02 -14.47 11.17
C SER A 36 -8.36 -14.92 11.74
N GLY A 37 -8.51 -16.20 12.06
CA GLY A 37 -9.72 -16.76 12.69
C GLY A 37 -9.98 -16.15 14.06
N ILE A 38 -8.97 -15.94 14.87
CA ILE A 38 -9.08 -15.27 16.18
C ILE A 38 -9.48 -13.79 16.03
N LEU A 39 -9.03 -13.14 14.97
CA LEU A 39 -9.38 -11.73 14.73
C LEU A 39 -10.86 -11.53 14.36
N ILE A 40 -11.53 -12.53 13.79
CA ILE A 40 -12.95 -12.41 13.43
C ILE A 40 -13.83 -12.02 14.64
N PRO A 41 -13.85 -12.79 15.75
CA PRO A 41 -14.64 -12.41 16.93
C PRO A 41 -14.14 -11.12 17.57
N VAL A 42 -12.82 -10.85 17.56
CA VAL A 42 -12.26 -9.60 18.09
C VAL A 42 -12.83 -8.39 17.34
N VAL A 43 -12.84 -8.43 16.01
CA VAL A 43 -13.42 -7.36 15.18
C VAL A 43 -14.93 -7.25 15.44
N PHE A 44 -15.64 -8.38 15.45
CA PHE A 44 -17.09 -8.39 15.62
C PHE A 44 -17.54 -7.78 16.95
N PHE A 45 -16.84 -8.06 18.05
CA PHE A 45 -17.24 -7.59 19.39
C PHE A 45 -16.63 -6.24 19.80
N LEU A 46 -15.44 -5.89 19.29
CA LEU A 46 -14.73 -4.71 19.75
C LEU A 46 -14.85 -3.51 18.80
N PHE A 47 -15.07 -3.72 17.51
CA PHE A 47 -15.16 -2.61 16.57
C PHE A 47 -16.60 -2.10 16.48
N PRO A 48 -16.81 -0.80 16.79
CA PRO A 48 -18.12 -0.19 16.61
C PRO A 48 -18.42 -0.01 15.13
N GLU A 49 -19.70 0.04 14.78
CA GLU A 49 -20.15 0.38 13.43
C GLU A 49 -19.63 1.76 13.01
N SER A 50 -19.36 1.94 11.71
CA SER A 50 -18.92 3.23 11.18
C SER A 50 -19.95 4.32 11.44
N ILE A 51 -19.52 5.47 11.95
CA ILE A 51 -20.39 6.64 12.16
C ILE A 51 -21.05 7.05 10.86
N ASP A 52 -20.31 7.07 9.73
CA ASP A 52 -20.85 7.42 8.42
C ASP A 52 -21.98 6.48 7.99
N HIS A 53 -21.81 5.18 8.24
CA HIS A 53 -22.86 4.19 7.94
C HIS A 53 -24.10 4.39 8.82
N LEU A 54 -23.92 4.62 10.12
CA LEU A 54 -25.01 4.90 11.04
C LEU A 54 -25.74 6.21 10.67
N MET A 55 -25.01 7.23 10.24
CA MET A 55 -25.58 8.51 9.79
C MET A 55 -26.47 8.35 8.54
N LEU A 56 -26.18 7.37 7.68
CA LEU A 56 -27.01 7.06 6.50
C LEU A 56 -28.33 6.36 6.86
N GLN A 57 -28.39 5.60 7.96
CA GLN A 57 -29.60 4.88 8.38
C GLN A 57 -30.71 5.82 8.88
N ARG A 58 -30.39 7.01 9.39
CA ARG A 58 -31.30 8.08 9.84
C ARG A 58 -32.46 7.61 10.74
N ASN A 59 -32.23 6.63 11.59
CA ASN A 59 -33.21 6.16 12.56
C ASN A 59 -32.75 6.39 14.01
N GLU A 60 -33.67 6.38 14.98
CA GLU A 60 -33.37 6.66 16.38
C GLU A 60 -32.33 5.70 16.96
N THR A 61 -32.35 4.44 16.54
CA THR A 61 -31.37 3.42 16.97
C THR A 61 -29.97 3.78 16.49
N ALA A 62 -29.82 4.28 15.27
CA ALA A 62 -28.56 4.75 14.73
C ALA A 62 -28.06 5.99 15.46
N LEU A 63 -28.95 6.96 15.77
CA LEU A 63 -28.61 8.15 16.53
C LEU A 63 -28.09 7.78 17.95
N SER A 64 -28.75 6.84 18.60
CA SER A 64 -28.30 6.33 19.91
C SER A 64 -26.92 5.67 19.83
N LYS A 65 -26.66 4.83 18.80
CA LYS A 65 -25.35 4.22 18.57
C LYS A 65 -24.27 5.27 18.28
N VAL A 66 -24.56 6.28 17.45
CA VAL A 66 -23.64 7.40 17.16
C VAL A 66 -23.31 8.14 18.43
N ASN A 67 -24.29 8.50 19.25
CA ASN A 67 -24.07 9.22 20.50
C ASN A 67 -23.25 8.39 21.49
N LYS A 68 -23.41 7.07 21.53
CA LYS A 68 -22.56 6.19 22.34
C LYS A 68 -21.10 6.19 21.88
N ILE A 69 -20.86 6.27 20.56
CA ILE A 69 -19.50 6.37 20.01
C ILE A 69 -18.91 7.76 20.32
N LEU A 70 -19.68 8.84 20.10
CA LEU A 70 -19.26 10.21 20.41
C LEU A 70 -18.91 10.38 21.88
N ALA A 71 -19.69 9.79 22.80
CA ALA A 71 -19.40 9.81 24.23
C ALA A 71 -18.04 9.13 24.54
N ARG A 72 -17.72 8.00 23.87
CA ARG A 72 -16.39 7.38 24.01
C ARG A 72 -15.25 8.27 23.50
N MET A 73 -15.53 9.09 22.46
CA MET A 73 -14.60 10.05 21.89
C MET A 73 -14.56 11.39 22.67
N LYS A 74 -15.32 11.52 23.79
CA LYS A 74 -15.48 12.75 24.58
C LYS A 74 -16.01 13.94 23.72
N GLN A 75 -16.81 13.64 22.72
CA GLN A 75 -17.48 14.61 21.86
C GLN A 75 -18.92 14.87 22.34
N ARG A 76 -19.48 16.04 21.96
CA ARG A 76 -20.87 16.38 22.30
C ARG A 76 -21.85 15.47 21.58
N PRO A 77 -22.92 15.01 22.24
CA PRO A 77 -23.96 14.22 21.60
C PRO A 77 -24.70 15.02 20.53
N LEU A 78 -25.12 14.36 19.46
CA LEU A 78 -25.98 14.92 18.44
C LEU A 78 -27.45 14.91 18.95
N GLN A 79 -28.15 16.02 18.80
CA GLN A 79 -29.59 16.11 19.11
C GLN A 79 -30.46 15.55 17.98
N GLY A 80 -29.91 15.42 16.77
CA GLY A 80 -30.55 14.89 15.57
C GLY A 80 -29.53 14.70 14.46
N PHE A 81 -29.98 14.09 13.36
CA PHE A 81 -29.14 13.98 12.17
C PHE A 81 -28.98 15.35 11.52
N PRO A 82 -27.77 15.81 11.17
CA PRO A 82 -27.57 17.04 10.44
C PRO A 82 -28.41 17.02 9.14
N GLU A 83 -29.06 18.15 8.85
CA GLU A 83 -29.63 18.36 7.52
C GLU A 83 -28.45 18.51 6.55
N THR A 84 -28.04 17.42 5.95
CA THR A 84 -27.04 17.46 4.89
C THR A 84 -27.78 17.93 3.64
N GLU A 85 -27.42 19.08 3.12
CA GLU A 85 -27.76 19.51 1.75
C GLU A 85 -27.15 18.51 0.76
N GLY A 86 -27.67 17.33 0.66
CA GLY A 86 -27.12 16.21 -0.08
C GLY A 86 -27.69 14.86 0.35
N GLY A 87 -28.79 14.88 1.09
CA GLY A 87 -29.51 13.68 1.54
C GLY A 87 -30.20 12.85 0.45
N ALA A 88 -29.92 13.15 -0.80
CA ALA A 88 -30.31 12.31 -1.93
C ALA A 88 -29.04 11.79 -2.58
N ALA A 89 -28.79 10.51 -2.38
CA ALA A 89 -27.78 9.73 -3.09
C ALA A 89 -26.49 9.40 -2.32
N ALA A 90 -26.63 8.58 -1.27
CA ALA A 90 -25.90 7.32 -1.36
C ALA A 90 -26.54 6.45 -2.49
N ALA A 91 -27.06 7.05 -3.54
CA ALA A 91 -27.32 6.42 -4.81
C ALA A 91 -25.96 5.92 -5.27
N SER A 92 -25.78 4.60 -5.38
CA SER A 92 -24.61 3.90 -5.87
C SER A 92 -23.81 4.80 -6.80
N ALA A 93 -22.67 5.33 -6.32
CA ALA A 93 -21.85 6.23 -7.12
C ALA A 93 -21.46 5.41 -8.36
N LYS A 94 -22.11 5.68 -9.47
CA LYS A 94 -21.94 4.89 -10.69
C LYS A 94 -20.51 5.11 -11.16
N LEU A 95 -19.87 4.05 -11.59
CA LEU A 95 -18.54 4.10 -12.21
C LEU A 95 -18.48 5.16 -13.33
N THR A 96 -19.61 5.38 -14.01
CA THR A 96 -19.78 6.42 -15.02
C THR A 96 -19.48 7.82 -14.51
N THR A 97 -19.65 8.10 -13.22
CA THR A 97 -19.31 9.41 -12.62
C THR A 97 -17.80 9.64 -12.61
N LEU A 98 -17.00 8.61 -12.36
CA LEU A 98 -15.52 8.69 -12.43
C LEU A 98 -15.02 8.94 -13.85
N ALA A 99 -15.76 8.47 -14.86
CA ALA A 99 -15.46 8.68 -16.27
C ALA A 99 -16.02 10.01 -16.83
N SER A 100 -16.75 10.81 -16.02
CA SER A 100 -17.27 12.10 -16.43
C SER A 100 -16.16 13.08 -16.82
N ARG A 101 -16.49 14.09 -17.61
CA ARG A 101 -15.51 15.09 -18.09
C ARG A 101 -14.81 15.81 -16.93
N GLU A 102 -15.49 15.95 -15.80
CA GLU A 102 -14.97 16.61 -14.59
C GLU A 102 -13.87 15.79 -13.88
N TYR A 103 -14.05 14.45 -13.77
CA TYR A 103 -13.15 13.59 -12.98
C TYR A 103 -12.23 12.73 -13.84
N ARG A 104 -12.49 12.58 -15.13
CA ARG A 104 -11.77 11.64 -16.02
C ARG A 104 -10.25 11.81 -15.97
N ALA A 105 -9.75 13.03 -16.09
CA ALA A 105 -8.32 13.28 -16.09
C ALA A 105 -7.68 12.85 -14.76
N ARG A 106 -8.26 13.30 -13.63
CA ARG A 106 -7.80 12.93 -12.28
C ARG A 106 -7.87 11.43 -12.03
N THR A 107 -8.95 10.79 -12.49
CA THR A 107 -9.16 9.34 -12.35
C THR A 107 -8.11 8.57 -13.12
N LEU A 108 -7.85 8.91 -14.39
CA LEU A 108 -6.85 8.24 -15.21
C LEU A 108 -5.44 8.45 -14.67
N SER A 109 -5.08 9.65 -14.22
CA SER A 109 -3.77 9.92 -13.62
C SER A 109 -3.56 9.10 -12.36
N ILE A 110 -4.53 9.07 -11.43
CA ILE A 110 -4.38 8.29 -10.21
C ILE A 110 -4.38 6.77 -10.46
N TRP A 111 -5.14 6.29 -11.44
CA TRP A 111 -5.10 4.88 -11.86
C TRP A 111 -3.74 4.52 -12.42
N ALA A 112 -3.17 5.36 -13.30
CA ALA A 112 -1.82 5.17 -13.81
C ALA A 112 -0.79 5.17 -12.68
N ALA A 113 -0.84 6.16 -11.78
CA ALA A 113 0.08 6.22 -10.63
C ALA A 113 0.01 4.97 -9.75
N TYR A 114 -1.19 4.48 -9.42
CA TYR A 114 -1.35 3.23 -8.65
C TYR A 114 -0.84 2.01 -9.41
N PHE A 115 -1.22 1.88 -10.70
CA PHE A 115 -0.77 0.76 -11.53
C PHE A 115 0.75 0.69 -11.58
N LEU A 116 1.40 1.82 -11.92
CA LEU A 116 2.85 1.88 -12.13
C LEU A 116 3.63 1.73 -10.82
N THR A 117 3.14 2.32 -9.73
CA THR A 117 3.76 2.16 -8.41
C THR A 117 3.63 0.73 -7.90
N PHE A 118 2.48 0.10 -8.03
CA PHE A 118 2.29 -1.29 -7.62
C PHE A 118 3.04 -2.27 -8.53
N PHE A 119 3.13 -1.97 -9.81
CA PHE A 119 3.98 -2.69 -10.74
C PHE A 119 5.44 -2.77 -10.25
N ALA A 120 6.04 -1.62 -9.93
CA ALA A 120 7.40 -1.56 -9.41
C ALA A 120 7.52 -2.19 -8.01
N LEU A 121 6.60 -1.87 -7.09
CA LEU A 121 6.61 -2.40 -5.73
C LEU A 121 6.59 -3.93 -5.70
N TYR A 122 5.65 -4.54 -6.39
CA TYR A 122 5.50 -5.99 -6.36
C TYR A 122 6.58 -6.71 -7.16
N PHE A 123 7.13 -6.08 -8.20
CA PHE A 123 8.36 -6.56 -8.84
C PHE A 123 9.50 -6.64 -7.81
N ILE A 124 9.77 -5.56 -7.07
CA ILE A 124 10.82 -5.51 -6.07
C ILE A 124 10.60 -6.54 -4.97
N LEU A 125 9.41 -6.59 -4.37
CA LEU A 125 9.10 -7.51 -3.27
C LEU A 125 9.26 -8.98 -3.66
N ASN A 126 8.95 -9.34 -4.89
CA ASN A 126 9.01 -10.74 -5.35
C ASN A 126 10.44 -11.15 -5.79
N TRP A 127 11.20 -10.25 -6.37
CA TRP A 127 12.51 -10.60 -6.95
C TRP A 127 13.70 -10.27 -6.05
N THR A 128 13.58 -9.33 -5.10
CA THR A 128 14.67 -9.01 -4.16
C THR A 128 15.17 -10.22 -3.38
N PRO A 129 14.33 -11.13 -2.84
CA PRO A 129 14.80 -12.33 -2.14
C PRO A 129 15.70 -13.19 -3.03
N LYS A 130 15.31 -13.44 -4.28
CA LYS A 130 16.11 -14.20 -5.23
C LYS A 130 17.45 -13.54 -5.51
N ILE A 131 17.45 -12.23 -5.74
CA ILE A 131 18.67 -11.44 -6.02
C ILE A 131 19.66 -11.56 -4.85
N LEU A 132 19.17 -11.54 -3.62
CA LEU A 132 20.01 -11.68 -2.43
C LEU A 132 20.56 -13.09 -2.27
N VAL A 133 19.80 -14.12 -2.63
CA VAL A 133 20.30 -15.52 -2.68
C VAL A 133 21.34 -15.67 -3.77
N ASP A 134 21.13 -15.11 -4.95
CA ASP A 134 22.11 -15.12 -6.04
C ASP A 134 23.43 -14.37 -5.66
N ALA A 135 23.35 -13.42 -4.72
CA ALA A 135 24.49 -12.72 -4.13
C ALA A 135 25.20 -13.49 -3.00
N GLY A 136 24.77 -14.72 -2.71
CA GLY A 136 25.43 -15.62 -1.74
C GLY A 136 24.76 -15.75 -0.37
N LEU A 137 23.56 -15.16 -0.18
CA LEU A 137 22.76 -15.43 1.03
C LEU A 137 22.12 -16.82 0.97
N SER A 138 21.93 -17.44 2.15
CA SER A 138 21.06 -18.62 2.23
C SER A 138 19.62 -18.29 1.86
N VAL A 139 18.82 -19.29 1.49
CA VAL A 139 17.42 -19.08 1.12
C VAL A 139 16.64 -18.42 2.26
N GLU A 140 16.89 -18.83 3.51
CA GLU A 140 16.24 -18.25 4.69
C GLU A 140 16.62 -16.77 4.87
N MET A 141 17.89 -16.42 4.66
CA MET A 141 18.35 -15.02 4.70
C MET A 141 17.87 -14.21 3.50
N GLY A 142 17.72 -14.82 2.34
CA GLY A 142 17.12 -14.19 1.16
C GLY A 142 15.66 -13.79 1.41
N ILE A 143 14.88 -14.67 2.05
CA ILE A 143 13.53 -14.34 2.53
C ILE A 143 13.58 -13.17 3.52
N GLY A 144 14.58 -13.17 4.43
CA GLY A 144 14.86 -12.04 5.33
C GLY A 144 15.21 -10.72 4.62
N GLY A 145 15.68 -10.77 3.37
CA GLY A 145 15.92 -9.58 2.56
C GLY A 145 14.66 -8.74 2.31
N GLY A 146 13.50 -9.38 2.22
CA GLY A 146 12.21 -8.69 2.20
C GLY A 146 11.96 -7.87 3.48
N VAL A 147 12.48 -8.32 4.63
CA VAL A 147 12.42 -7.60 5.90
C VAL A 147 13.18 -6.27 5.83
N ILE A 148 14.33 -6.24 5.15
CA ILE A 148 15.14 -5.02 5.00
C ILE A 148 14.42 -3.99 4.12
N VAL A 149 13.83 -4.42 3.02
CA VAL A 149 13.01 -3.56 2.17
C VAL A 149 11.82 -3.00 2.97
N ASN A 150 11.14 -3.84 3.74
CA ASN A 150 10.01 -3.41 4.57
C ASN A 150 10.46 -2.47 5.71
N ALA A 151 11.62 -2.72 6.35
CA ALA A 151 12.16 -1.84 7.39
C ALA A 151 12.45 -0.44 6.83
N GLY A 152 13.06 -0.36 5.63
CA GLY A 152 13.20 0.90 4.91
C GLY A 152 11.86 1.56 4.68
N GLY A 153 10.86 0.79 4.24
CA GLY A 153 9.50 1.27 3.97
C GLY A 153 8.78 1.83 5.21
N ILE A 154 8.96 1.22 6.38
CA ILE A 154 8.41 1.73 7.65
C ILE A 154 8.94 3.14 7.91
N ILE A 155 10.26 3.29 7.88
CA ILE A 155 10.93 4.57 8.16
C ILE A 155 10.58 5.60 7.10
N GLY A 156 10.61 5.21 5.81
CA GLY A 156 10.23 6.06 4.69
C GLY A 156 8.79 6.57 4.78
N SER A 157 7.85 5.70 5.16
CA SER A 157 6.43 6.06 5.32
C SER A 157 6.19 7.03 6.50
N ILE A 158 6.89 6.83 7.61
CA ILE A 158 6.80 7.72 8.78
C ILE A 158 7.37 9.10 8.42
N LEU A 159 8.55 9.13 7.78
CA LEU A 159 9.20 10.38 7.38
C LEU A 159 8.37 11.11 6.32
N LEU A 160 7.79 10.40 5.34
CA LEU A 160 6.86 10.99 4.38
C LEU A 160 5.70 11.69 5.09
N GLY A 161 5.06 11.05 6.06
CA GLY A 161 3.97 11.65 6.84
C GLY A 161 4.41 12.92 7.57
N PHE A 162 5.62 12.90 8.17
CA PHE A 162 6.18 14.08 8.85
C PHE A 162 6.48 15.22 7.86
N ILE A 163 7.08 14.93 6.71
CA ILE A 163 7.38 15.94 5.69
C ILE A 163 6.08 16.49 5.09
N ALA A 164 5.10 15.64 4.81
CA ALA A 164 3.79 16.02 4.27
C ALA A 164 2.95 16.87 5.23
N SER A 165 3.28 16.90 6.52
CA SER A 165 2.66 17.85 7.48
C SER A 165 3.09 19.32 7.26
N ARG A 166 4.21 19.54 6.56
CA ARG A 166 4.78 20.88 6.31
C ARG A 166 4.75 21.28 4.84
N TYR A 167 4.71 20.29 3.93
CA TYR A 167 4.76 20.49 2.49
C TYR A 167 3.55 19.84 1.83
N SER A 168 3.29 20.20 0.58
CA SER A 168 2.23 19.56 -0.22
C SER A 168 2.46 18.05 -0.33
N LEU A 169 1.47 17.27 0.10
CA LEU A 169 1.53 15.80 0.05
C LEU A 169 1.86 15.31 -1.38
N THR A 170 1.25 15.91 -2.40
CA THR A 170 1.47 15.53 -3.80
C THR A 170 2.94 15.73 -4.20
N ASN A 171 3.54 16.89 -3.85
CA ASN A 171 4.93 17.18 -4.18
C ASN A 171 5.90 16.23 -3.44
N VAL A 172 5.61 15.91 -2.18
CA VAL A 172 6.40 14.96 -1.40
C VAL A 172 6.33 13.56 -2.03
N VAL A 173 5.14 13.13 -2.43
CA VAL A 173 4.97 11.81 -3.09
C VAL A 173 5.66 11.79 -4.45
N ALA A 174 5.56 12.85 -5.25
CA ALA A 174 6.28 12.95 -6.52
C ALA A 174 7.80 12.86 -6.34
N LEU A 175 8.34 13.55 -5.31
CA LEU A 175 9.77 13.44 -4.95
C LEU A 175 10.14 12.00 -4.55
N TYR A 176 9.29 11.34 -3.74
CA TYR A 176 9.54 9.95 -3.35
C TYR A 176 9.52 9.01 -4.55
N ILE A 177 8.62 9.20 -5.51
CA ILE A 177 8.58 8.43 -6.75
C ILE A 177 9.89 8.65 -7.55
N ALA A 178 10.34 9.91 -7.70
CA ALA A 178 11.58 10.20 -8.40
C ALA A 178 12.80 9.54 -7.73
N LEU A 179 12.89 9.61 -6.39
CA LEU A 179 13.95 8.96 -5.63
C LEU A 179 13.82 7.42 -5.62
N ALA A 180 12.60 6.89 -5.72
CA ALA A 180 12.37 5.47 -5.91
C ALA A 180 12.95 4.97 -7.23
N VAL A 181 12.79 5.73 -8.32
CA VAL A 181 13.41 5.42 -9.63
C VAL A 181 14.93 5.39 -9.52
N VAL A 182 15.53 6.43 -8.91
CA VAL A 182 16.99 6.49 -8.72
C VAL A 182 17.49 5.31 -7.89
N SER A 183 16.80 5.01 -6.78
CA SER A 183 17.17 3.88 -5.91
C SER A 183 16.99 2.52 -6.60
N MET A 184 15.99 2.39 -7.47
CA MET A 184 15.75 1.18 -8.26
C MET A 184 16.87 0.96 -9.29
N ILE A 185 17.30 2.01 -10.00
CA ILE A 185 18.44 1.95 -10.92
C ILE A 185 19.73 1.64 -10.15
N ALA A 186 19.96 2.29 -9.01
CA ALA A 186 21.11 2.04 -8.16
C ALA A 186 21.17 0.58 -7.70
N PHE A 187 20.07 0.03 -7.18
CA PHE A 187 19.99 -1.38 -6.76
C PHE A 187 20.25 -2.35 -7.92
N GLY A 188 19.82 -2.01 -9.12
CA GLY A 188 20.12 -2.78 -10.33
C GLY A 188 21.61 -2.77 -10.69
N ALA A 189 22.29 -1.64 -10.53
CA ALA A 189 23.64 -1.39 -11.00
C ALA A 189 24.75 -1.76 -9.99
N VAL A 190 24.45 -1.83 -8.67
CA VAL A 190 25.47 -2.16 -7.65
C VAL A 190 25.99 -3.58 -7.83
N GLY A 191 27.25 -3.80 -7.43
CA GLY A 191 27.87 -5.13 -7.43
C GLY A 191 27.20 -6.12 -6.49
N MET A 192 27.77 -7.32 -6.38
CA MET A 192 27.27 -8.38 -5.49
C MET A 192 27.85 -8.27 -4.07
N ASP A 193 28.44 -7.12 -3.69
CA ASP A 193 28.80 -6.86 -2.30
C ASP A 193 27.56 -6.82 -1.44
N LEU A 194 27.50 -7.70 -0.44
CA LEU A 194 26.29 -7.92 0.35
C LEU A 194 25.87 -6.68 1.14
N LEU A 195 26.83 -5.95 1.72
CA LEU A 195 26.51 -4.78 2.53
C LEU A 195 25.94 -3.66 1.67
N VAL A 196 26.52 -3.43 0.48
CA VAL A 196 26.04 -2.44 -0.47
C VAL A 196 24.67 -2.83 -1.00
N LEU A 197 24.45 -4.11 -1.29
CA LEU A 197 23.17 -4.62 -1.79
C LEU A 197 22.06 -4.49 -0.73
N LEU A 198 22.32 -4.82 0.52
CA LEU A 198 21.36 -4.66 1.62
C LEU A 198 21.05 -3.19 1.91
N SER A 199 22.07 -2.33 1.87
CA SER A 199 21.89 -0.87 2.07
C SER A 199 21.04 -0.26 0.95
N THR A 200 21.30 -0.62 -0.29
CA THR A 200 20.50 -0.14 -1.44
C THR A 200 19.09 -0.73 -1.43
N ALA A 201 18.89 -1.98 -1.00
CA ALA A 201 17.57 -2.58 -0.80
C ALA A 201 16.75 -1.84 0.28
N PHE A 202 17.39 -1.41 1.37
CA PHE A 202 16.76 -0.58 2.40
C PHE A 202 16.30 0.76 1.83
N VAL A 203 17.17 1.47 1.10
CA VAL A 203 16.86 2.77 0.48
C VAL A 203 15.75 2.61 -0.57
N LEU A 204 15.79 1.54 -1.34
CA LEU A 204 14.75 1.19 -2.31
C LEU A 204 13.39 1.02 -1.61
N GLY A 205 13.35 0.24 -0.54
CA GLY A 205 12.15 0.07 0.27
C GLY A 205 11.64 1.37 0.88
N PHE A 206 12.54 2.22 1.37
CA PHE A 206 12.23 3.52 1.95
C PHE A 206 11.41 4.39 0.99
N PHE A 207 11.83 4.51 -0.26
CA PHE A 207 11.13 5.35 -1.23
C PHE A 207 9.92 4.66 -1.87
N VAL A 208 10.01 3.40 -2.26
CA VAL A 208 8.92 2.69 -2.98
C VAL A 208 7.72 2.42 -2.07
N LEU A 209 7.94 1.93 -0.84
CA LEU A 209 6.85 1.74 0.11
C LEU A 209 6.33 3.08 0.64
N GLY A 210 7.23 4.06 0.86
CA GLY A 210 6.86 5.41 1.26
C GLY A 210 5.92 6.07 0.25
N CYS A 211 6.25 6.08 -1.04
CA CYS A 211 5.36 6.65 -2.07
C CYS A 211 4.03 5.90 -2.18
N THR A 212 4.02 4.58 -1.99
CA THR A 212 2.79 3.79 -1.97
C THR A 212 1.85 4.25 -0.85
N VAL A 213 2.38 4.44 0.36
CA VAL A 213 1.62 4.97 1.50
C VAL A 213 1.11 6.39 1.20
N GLY A 214 1.94 7.21 0.55
CA GLY A 214 1.54 8.55 0.11
C GLY A 214 0.38 8.55 -0.89
N LEU A 215 0.36 7.63 -1.85
CA LEU A 215 -0.75 7.48 -2.79
C LEU A 215 -2.06 7.12 -2.07
N TYR A 216 -2.02 6.24 -1.05
CA TYR A 216 -3.19 5.95 -0.22
C TYR A 216 -3.73 7.18 0.52
N ALA A 217 -2.87 8.15 0.86
CA ALA A 217 -3.28 9.40 1.49
C ALA A 217 -3.81 10.43 0.48
N ILE A 218 -3.34 10.41 -0.77
CA ILE A 218 -3.77 11.33 -1.83
C ILE A 218 -5.17 10.99 -2.34
N VAL A 219 -5.43 9.73 -2.68
CA VAL A 219 -6.61 9.34 -3.45
C VAL A 219 -7.94 9.73 -2.80
N PRO A 220 -8.16 9.64 -1.48
CA PRO A 220 -9.42 10.06 -0.87
C PRO A 220 -9.70 11.57 -1.00
N ASN A 221 -8.65 12.38 -1.19
CA ASN A 221 -8.78 13.84 -1.30
C ASN A 221 -9.06 14.30 -2.74
N LEU A 222 -8.96 13.42 -3.72
CA LEU A 222 -9.24 13.74 -5.13
C LEU A 222 -10.72 13.75 -5.47
N TYR A 223 -11.55 13.14 -4.62
CA TYR A 223 -12.97 12.93 -4.89
C TYR A 223 -13.85 13.52 -3.80
N PRO A 224 -15.02 14.08 -4.17
CA PRO A 224 -16.02 14.48 -3.18
C PRO A 224 -16.53 13.26 -2.38
N PRO A 225 -17.09 13.49 -1.18
CA PRO A 225 -17.51 12.41 -0.28
C PRO A 225 -18.44 11.38 -0.94
N SER A 226 -19.29 11.81 -1.87
CA SER A 226 -20.29 10.97 -2.56
C SER A 226 -19.68 9.86 -3.43
N ILE A 227 -18.50 10.08 -4.04
CA ILE A 227 -17.82 9.12 -4.93
C ILE A 227 -16.43 8.70 -4.42
N ARG A 228 -16.02 9.19 -3.25
CA ARG A 228 -14.70 8.96 -2.67
C ARG A 228 -14.38 7.47 -2.51
N THR A 229 -15.29 6.71 -1.92
CA THR A 229 -15.09 5.26 -1.70
C THR A 229 -14.97 4.51 -3.01
N THR A 230 -15.81 4.84 -3.99
CA THR A 230 -15.77 4.23 -5.32
C THR A 230 -14.46 4.58 -6.03
N GLY A 231 -14.07 5.86 -6.04
CA GLY A 231 -12.81 6.32 -6.66
C GLY A 231 -11.58 5.67 -6.03
N THR A 232 -11.54 5.60 -4.70
CA THR A 232 -10.45 4.93 -3.97
C THR A 232 -10.40 3.44 -4.26
N GLY A 233 -11.53 2.75 -4.23
CA GLY A 233 -11.62 1.32 -4.51
C GLY A 233 -11.13 0.96 -5.90
N TRP A 234 -11.54 1.74 -6.92
CA TRP A 234 -11.09 1.53 -8.30
C TRP A 234 -9.60 1.83 -8.49
N ALA A 235 -9.07 2.89 -7.87
CA ALA A 235 -7.63 3.17 -7.93
C ALA A 235 -6.81 2.00 -7.36
N ILE A 236 -7.20 1.48 -6.20
CA ILE A 236 -6.55 0.31 -5.59
C ILE A 236 -6.72 -0.93 -6.48
N GLY A 237 -7.92 -1.16 -7.03
CA GLY A 237 -8.20 -2.29 -7.93
C GLY A 237 -7.31 -2.29 -9.17
N ILE A 238 -7.17 -1.14 -9.83
CA ILE A 238 -6.26 -0.98 -10.97
C ILE A 238 -4.80 -1.19 -10.54
N GLY A 239 -4.41 -0.69 -9.37
CA GLY A 239 -3.08 -0.96 -8.81
C GLY A 239 -2.79 -2.46 -8.65
N ARG A 240 -3.80 -3.28 -8.30
CA ARG A 240 -3.63 -4.74 -8.19
C ARG A 240 -3.29 -5.40 -9.54
N LEU A 241 -3.75 -4.85 -10.65
CA LEU A 241 -3.31 -5.32 -11.98
C LEU A 241 -1.82 -5.06 -12.20
N GLY A 242 -1.31 -3.91 -11.73
CA GLY A 242 0.13 -3.63 -11.72
C GLY A 242 0.91 -4.63 -10.85
N ALA A 243 0.36 -4.98 -9.68
CA ALA A 243 0.95 -5.97 -8.77
C ALA A 243 1.08 -7.37 -9.40
N ILE A 244 0.21 -7.72 -10.35
CA ILE A 244 0.30 -8.97 -11.11
C ILE A 244 1.31 -8.82 -12.25
N ALA A 245 1.24 -7.73 -12.99
CA ALA A 245 2.05 -7.50 -14.18
C ALA A 245 3.55 -7.35 -13.86
N GLY A 246 3.89 -6.66 -12.75
CA GLY A 246 5.28 -6.39 -12.38
C GLY A 246 6.13 -7.64 -12.20
N PRO A 247 5.80 -8.55 -11.28
CA PRO A 247 6.55 -9.79 -11.10
C PRO A 247 6.59 -10.66 -12.36
N TYR A 248 5.48 -10.72 -13.11
CA TYR A 248 5.38 -11.51 -14.33
C TYR A 248 6.34 -11.00 -15.41
N ILE A 249 6.33 -9.70 -15.70
CA ILE A 249 7.21 -9.09 -16.70
C ILE A 249 8.68 -9.18 -16.25
N GLY A 250 8.96 -8.95 -14.95
CA GLY A 250 10.29 -9.15 -14.39
C GLY A 250 10.78 -10.59 -14.58
N GLY A 251 9.90 -11.58 -14.37
CA GLY A 251 10.21 -12.99 -14.61
C GLY A 251 10.56 -13.30 -16.06
N ILE A 252 9.88 -12.65 -17.03
CA ILE A 252 10.20 -12.79 -18.45
C ILE A 252 11.63 -12.29 -18.74
N PHE A 253 12.00 -11.09 -18.27
CA PHE A 253 13.34 -10.55 -18.50
C PHE A 253 14.43 -11.42 -17.87
N ILE A 254 14.21 -11.89 -16.64
CA ILE A 254 15.14 -12.81 -15.96
C ILE A 254 15.24 -14.15 -16.73
N GLY A 255 14.11 -14.69 -17.21
CA GLY A 255 14.07 -15.92 -18.00
C GLY A 255 14.75 -15.79 -19.36
N LEU A 256 14.79 -14.58 -19.94
CA LEU A 256 15.52 -14.27 -21.16
C LEU A 256 17.03 -14.03 -20.93
N GLY A 257 17.50 -14.14 -19.68
CA GLY A 257 18.91 -13.98 -19.33
C GLY A 257 19.37 -12.52 -19.26
N TRP A 258 18.46 -11.56 -19.09
CA TRP A 258 18.84 -10.16 -18.94
C TRP A 258 19.63 -9.96 -17.64
N GLU A 259 20.64 -9.09 -17.70
CA GLU A 259 21.40 -8.69 -16.53
C GLU A 259 20.55 -7.85 -15.56
N ARG A 260 20.86 -7.91 -14.26
CA ARG A 260 20.13 -7.19 -13.22
C ARG A 260 20.00 -5.70 -13.53
N ALA A 261 21.09 -5.05 -13.95
CA ALA A 261 21.08 -3.63 -14.30
C ALA A 261 20.09 -3.30 -15.42
N GLN A 262 19.98 -4.16 -16.42
CA GLN A 262 19.11 -3.95 -17.58
C GLN A 262 17.64 -4.02 -17.20
N TYR A 263 17.21 -5.10 -16.54
CA TYR A 263 15.79 -5.22 -16.19
C TYR A 263 15.36 -4.26 -15.09
N PHE A 264 16.23 -3.87 -14.12
CA PHE A 264 15.89 -2.81 -13.17
C PHE A 264 15.75 -1.45 -13.83
N LEU A 265 16.61 -1.10 -14.78
CA LEU A 265 16.49 0.11 -15.57
C LEU A 265 15.16 0.17 -16.32
N VAL A 266 14.82 -0.88 -17.07
CA VAL A 266 13.57 -0.93 -17.83
C VAL A 266 12.34 -0.91 -16.92
N MET A 267 12.38 -1.67 -15.80
CA MET A 267 11.29 -1.72 -14.84
C MET A 267 11.11 -0.43 -14.03
N SER A 268 12.11 0.46 -14.01
CA SER A 268 12.01 1.77 -13.36
C SER A 268 11.33 2.84 -14.25
N ILE A 269 11.38 2.69 -15.58
CA ILE A 269 10.81 3.66 -16.53
C ILE A 269 9.31 3.90 -16.29
N PRO A 270 8.46 2.86 -16.12
CA PRO A 270 7.04 3.07 -15.83
C PRO A 270 6.80 3.94 -14.59
N LEU A 271 7.65 3.80 -13.56
CA LEU A 271 7.48 4.55 -12.32
C LEU A 271 7.66 6.07 -12.51
N LEU A 272 8.50 6.50 -13.44
CA LEU A 272 8.65 7.93 -13.80
C LEU A 272 7.34 8.53 -14.32
N ALA A 273 6.59 7.77 -15.14
CA ALA A 273 5.30 8.24 -15.64
C ALA A 273 4.24 8.36 -14.53
N GLY A 274 4.42 7.68 -13.40
CA GLY A 274 3.55 7.82 -12.22
C GLY A 274 3.82 9.07 -11.39
N ALA A 275 4.91 9.79 -11.63
CA ALA A 275 5.29 11.01 -10.92
C ALA A 275 4.71 12.29 -11.58
N ALA A 276 4.27 12.22 -12.82
CA ALA A 276 3.69 13.32 -13.60
C ALA A 276 2.17 13.45 -13.36
#